data_8d9fe4ec910a5a24909ca31c5b30891a
#
_entry.id   8d9fe4ec910a5a24909ca31c5b30891a
#
_cell.length_a   1.000
_cell.length_b   1.000
_cell.length_c   1.000
_cell.angle_alpha   90.00
_cell.angle_beta   90.00
_cell.angle_gamma   90.00
#
_symmetry.space_group_name_H-M   'P 1'
#
loop_
_entity.id
_entity.type
_entity.pdbx_description
1 polymer ?
#
loop_
_entity_poly.entity_id
_entity_poly.type
_entity_poly.pdbx_seq_one_letter_code
_entity_poly.pdbx_strand_id
1 'polypeptide(L)'
;VNLGIYLAITASRSSVVKYALMNQIKTKIAGYNYEPAEPRNIVGRSEYVLPEIKGRVLVKDENVNMMQIYTPVPYSSGLEYNQNLQELIGKIAGSSTEEKAVGIPVLPEQFRVGMLKNYGAAEPADVYLGLEKQRVYRIGIQTTDTPFLIIGPVRSGKSNTVRMMLQQMLHFEKIYVFDAKTYELQDMQKYENVMYVDNPDKLDRCKEELMDLTEERREDCQAERGNRTVTQFYGSLEKYAVVINELSDFVSFINDDKNMIQILGNAADTGILVILTGHSAHMPVRNETAKLVKKAENGLLLGDPGINSPFPTFRGKELPDCVEDGLLYQKGSSTMIRIPKA
;
A
#
# COMPACT_ATOMS: atom_id res chain seq x y z
N VAL A 1 -15.59 -22.93 -5.95
CA VAL A 1 -15.41 -24.31 -6.43
C VAL A 1 -14.87 -24.33 -7.87
N ASN A 2 -15.36 -23.45 -8.75
CA ASN A 2 -14.91 -23.41 -10.16
C ASN A 2 -13.43 -23.02 -10.36
N LEU A 3 -12.77 -22.52 -9.31
CA LEU A 3 -11.36 -22.10 -9.32
C LEU A 3 -10.44 -23.08 -8.57
N GLY A 4 -10.92 -24.29 -8.25
CA GLY A 4 -10.15 -25.27 -7.47
C GLY A 4 -10.01 -24.92 -5.98
N ILE A 5 -10.78 -23.95 -5.48
CA ILE A 5 -10.78 -23.57 -4.07
C ILE A 5 -11.78 -24.44 -3.31
N TYR A 6 -11.31 -25.15 -2.30
CA TYR A 6 -12.12 -25.97 -1.40
C TYR A 6 -12.30 -25.22 -0.07
N LEU A 7 -13.54 -25.23 0.43
CA LEU A 7 -13.89 -24.54 1.67
C LEU A 7 -14.38 -25.55 2.70
N ALA A 8 -13.69 -25.64 3.84
CA ALA A 8 -14.12 -26.38 5.02
C ALA A 8 -14.45 -25.39 6.14
N ILE A 9 -15.68 -25.46 6.67
CA ILE A 9 -16.18 -24.56 7.72
C ILE A 9 -16.55 -25.39 8.93
N THR A 10 -16.07 -24.99 10.11
CA THR A 10 -16.52 -25.52 11.39
C THR A 10 -17.22 -24.44 12.19
N ALA A 11 -18.34 -24.78 12.83
CA ALA A 11 -19.11 -23.87 13.65
C ALA A 11 -19.74 -24.61 14.81
N SER A 12 -19.86 -23.96 15.96
CA SER A 12 -20.50 -24.53 17.16
C SER A 12 -22.03 -24.52 17.09
N ARG A 13 -22.62 -23.65 16.26
CA ARG A 13 -24.06 -23.51 16.03
C ARG A 13 -24.36 -23.20 14.58
N SER A 14 -25.52 -23.70 14.09
CA SER A 14 -25.97 -23.43 12.73
C SER A 14 -26.22 -21.95 12.44
N SER A 15 -26.66 -21.21 13.44
CA SER A 15 -26.99 -19.77 13.36
C SER A 15 -25.79 -18.87 13.05
N VAL A 16 -24.56 -19.33 13.29
CA VAL A 16 -23.31 -18.57 12.99
C VAL A 16 -23.04 -18.52 11.48
N VAL A 17 -23.51 -19.52 10.74
CA VAL A 17 -23.31 -19.60 9.29
C VAL A 17 -24.53 -19.00 8.58
N LYS A 18 -24.33 -17.97 7.75
CA LYS A 18 -25.43 -17.38 6.99
C LYS A 18 -26.13 -18.44 6.13
N TYR A 19 -27.46 -18.45 6.15
CA TYR A 19 -28.28 -19.43 5.43
C TYR A 19 -27.96 -19.53 3.94
N ALA A 20 -27.69 -18.40 3.27
CA ALA A 20 -27.29 -18.36 1.87
C ALA A 20 -25.98 -19.15 1.60
N LEU A 21 -25.01 -19.09 2.52
CA LEU A 21 -23.76 -19.84 2.43
C LEU A 21 -24.00 -21.33 2.73
N MET A 22 -24.78 -21.63 3.77
CA MET A 22 -25.10 -23.02 4.15
C MET A 22 -25.78 -23.79 3.00
N ASN A 23 -26.60 -23.13 2.19
CA ASN A 23 -27.26 -23.74 1.04
C ASN A 23 -26.32 -24.05 -0.12
N GLN A 24 -25.16 -23.40 -0.19
CA GLN A 24 -24.15 -23.68 -1.23
C GLN A 24 -23.20 -24.82 -0.85
N ILE A 25 -23.20 -25.23 0.43
CA ILE A 25 -22.35 -26.33 0.91
C ILE A 25 -23.07 -27.67 0.63
N LYS A 26 -22.48 -28.49 -0.22
CA LYS A 26 -23.06 -29.79 -0.62
C LYS A 26 -23.00 -30.79 0.52
N THR A 27 -21.81 -31.01 1.08
CA THR A 27 -21.61 -32.00 2.16
C THR A 27 -21.68 -31.30 3.52
N LYS A 28 -22.54 -31.76 4.41
CA LYS A 28 -22.76 -31.23 5.74
C LYS A 28 -22.60 -32.32 6.77
N ILE A 29 -21.92 -31.98 7.88
CA ILE A 29 -21.68 -32.89 9.01
C ILE A 29 -22.24 -32.25 10.25
N ALA A 30 -23.13 -32.91 10.96
CA ALA A 30 -23.67 -32.47 12.24
C ALA A 30 -23.22 -33.42 13.36
N GLY A 31 -22.53 -32.90 14.35
CA GLY A 31 -22.19 -33.57 15.59
C GLY A 31 -23.34 -33.51 16.60
N TYR A 32 -23.21 -34.25 17.73
CA TYR A 32 -24.13 -34.18 18.84
C TYR A 32 -24.22 -32.75 19.36
N ASN A 33 -25.46 -32.34 19.67
CA ASN A 33 -25.73 -31.06 20.31
C ASN A 33 -26.85 -31.29 21.34
N TYR A 34 -26.78 -30.61 22.50
CA TYR A 34 -27.83 -30.67 23.54
C TYR A 34 -29.19 -30.16 23.05
N GLU A 35 -29.18 -29.25 22.05
CA GLU A 35 -30.41 -28.80 21.40
C GLU A 35 -30.74 -29.71 20.22
N PRO A 36 -31.82 -30.53 20.29
CA PRO A 36 -32.13 -31.53 19.25
C PRO A 36 -32.45 -30.92 17.87
N ALA A 37 -32.77 -29.64 17.82
CA ALA A 37 -33.04 -28.93 16.56
C ALA A 37 -31.76 -28.63 15.76
N GLU A 38 -30.60 -28.45 16.41
CA GLU A 38 -29.35 -28.06 15.75
C GLU A 38 -28.88 -29.04 14.67
N PRO A 39 -28.81 -30.37 14.92
CA PRO A 39 -28.46 -31.29 13.84
C PRO A 39 -29.46 -31.27 12.67
N ARG A 40 -30.76 -31.08 12.94
CA ARG A 40 -31.79 -30.95 11.91
C ARG A 40 -31.66 -29.66 11.09
N ASN A 41 -31.26 -28.57 11.69
CA ASN A 41 -30.99 -27.29 11.01
C ASN A 41 -29.84 -27.43 9.99
N ILE A 42 -28.89 -28.33 10.27
CA ILE A 42 -27.69 -28.55 9.42
C ILE A 42 -27.98 -29.55 8.32
N VAL A 43 -28.45 -30.75 8.67
CA VAL A 43 -28.61 -31.86 7.70
C VAL A 43 -30.05 -32.05 7.18
N GLY A 44 -31.03 -31.37 7.78
CA GLY A 44 -32.46 -31.51 7.45
C GLY A 44 -33.13 -32.68 8.19
N ARG A 45 -34.24 -33.20 7.64
CA ARG A 45 -34.96 -34.34 8.22
C ARG A 45 -34.11 -35.60 8.14
N SER A 46 -34.07 -36.35 9.23
CA SER A 46 -33.35 -37.59 9.38
C SER A 46 -34.20 -38.57 10.21
N GLU A 47 -34.15 -39.84 9.85
CA GLU A 47 -34.72 -40.96 10.63
C GLU A 47 -33.82 -41.29 11.84
N TYR A 48 -32.56 -40.82 11.82
CA TYR A 48 -31.62 -41.10 12.88
C TYR A 48 -31.70 -40.07 14.01
N VAL A 49 -31.68 -40.59 15.25
CA VAL A 49 -31.46 -39.80 16.45
C VAL A 49 -30.00 -39.87 16.83
N LEU A 50 -29.32 -38.74 16.89
CA LEU A 50 -27.89 -38.69 17.17
C LEU A 50 -27.62 -38.90 18.64
N PRO A 51 -26.96 -39.99 19.08
CA PRO A 51 -26.63 -40.22 20.47
C PRO A 51 -25.44 -39.39 20.93
N GLU A 52 -25.32 -39.16 22.27
CA GLU A 52 -24.16 -38.50 22.89
C GLU A 52 -22.93 -39.45 22.92
N ILE A 53 -22.41 -39.75 21.76
CA ILE A 53 -21.19 -40.57 21.58
C ILE A 53 -20.17 -39.75 20.82
N LYS A 54 -18.93 -39.64 21.39
CA LYS A 54 -17.85 -38.91 20.76
C LYS A 54 -17.57 -39.45 19.35
N GLY A 55 -17.51 -38.53 18.37
CA GLY A 55 -17.26 -38.87 16.97
C GLY A 55 -18.49 -39.46 16.24
N ARG A 56 -19.64 -39.63 16.88
CA ARG A 56 -20.88 -40.02 16.20
C ARG A 56 -21.48 -38.77 15.53
N VAL A 57 -21.77 -38.85 14.24
CA VAL A 57 -22.23 -37.71 13.43
C VAL A 57 -23.31 -38.12 12.44
N LEU A 58 -24.11 -37.13 12.03
CA LEU A 58 -24.94 -37.23 10.82
C LEU A 58 -24.22 -36.56 9.67
N VAL A 59 -24.10 -37.23 8.55
CA VAL A 59 -23.48 -36.71 7.33
C VAL A 59 -24.56 -36.63 6.27
N LYS A 60 -24.75 -35.47 5.69
CA LYS A 60 -25.60 -35.22 4.53
C LYS A 60 -24.74 -34.97 3.30
N ASP A 61 -24.92 -35.75 2.29
CA ASP A 61 -24.52 -35.48 0.93
C ASP A 61 -25.77 -35.55 0.03
N GLU A 62 -26.09 -36.68 -0.59
CA GLU A 62 -27.39 -36.91 -1.22
C GLU A 62 -28.42 -37.34 -0.19
N ASN A 63 -28.06 -38.29 0.67
CA ASN A 63 -28.87 -38.80 1.78
C ASN A 63 -28.22 -38.45 3.13
N VAL A 64 -29.02 -38.55 4.20
CA VAL A 64 -28.50 -38.40 5.58
C VAL A 64 -28.13 -39.76 6.11
N ASN A 65 -26.87 -39.94 6.51
CA ASN A 65 -26.36 -41.18 7.07
C ASN A 65 -25.75 -40.93 8.44
N MET A 66 -25.88 -41.90 9.35
CA MET A 66 -25.18 -41.86 10.64
C MET A 66 -23.81 -42.52 10.47
N MET A 67 -22.76 -41.81 10.89
CA MET A 67 -21.38 -42.27 10.74
C MET A 67 -20.60 -42.16 12.05
N GLN A 68 -19.52 -42.91 12.17
CA GLN A 68 -18.50 -42.78 13.21
C GLN A 68 -17.25 -42.20 12.61
N ILE A 69 -16.82 -41.03 13.11
CA ILE A 69 -15.53 -40.42 12.76
C ILE A 69 -14.42 -41.11 13.54
N TYR A 70 -13.38 -41.53 12.85
CA TYR A 70 -12.18 -42.08 13.48
C TYR A 70 -11.28 -40.98 13.98
N THR A 71 -10.59 -41.22 15.09
CA THR A 71 -9.54 -40.34 15.53
C THR A 71 -8.27 -40.52 14.71
N PRO A 72 -7.59 -39.44 14.29
CA PRO A 72 -6.36 -39.55 13.50
C PRO A 72 -5.18 -40.08 14.32
N VAL A 73 -5.24 -40.01 15.63
CA VAL A 73 -4.18 -40.44 16.55
C VAL A 73 -4.76 -41.20 17.75
N PRO A 74 -4.06 -42.19 18.32
CA PRO A 74 -4.45 -42.79 19.59
C PRO A 74 -4.32 -41.79 20.75
N TYR A 75 -5.19 -41.89 21.74
CA TYR A 75 -5.12 -41.05 22.95
C TYR A 75 -5.85 -41.71 24.13
N SER A 76 -5.38 -41.41 25.35
CA SER A 76 -6.04 -41.73 26.61
C SER A 76 -6.51 -40.49 27.35
N SER A 77 -5.99 -39.32 27.03
CA SER A 77 -6.37 -38.03 27.57
C SER A 77 -6.39 -36.93 26.52
N GLY A 78 -7.08 -35.79 26.79
CA GLY A 78 -7.10 -34.66 25.87
C GLY A 78 -5.72 -34.02 25.63
N LEU A 79 -4.85 -34.06 26.63
CA LEU A 79 -3.49 -33.55 26.51
C LEU A 79 -2.69 -34.44 25.55
N GLU A 80 -2.74 -35.74 25.74
CA GLU A 80 -2.08 -36.73 24.87
C GLU A 80 -2.59 -36.64 23.43
N TYR A 81 -3.91 -36.46 23.26
CA TYR A 81 -4.48 -36.23 21.92
C TYR A 81 -3.82 -35.05 21.22
N ASN A 82 -3.71 -33.90 21.88
CA ASN A 82 -3.11 -32.71 21.29
C ASN A 82 -1.62 -32.91 20.96
N GLN A 83 -0.87 -33.58 21.83
CA GLN A 83 0.55 -33.88 21.57
C GLN A 83 0.72 -34.81 20.36
N ASN A 84 0.01 -35.93 20.34
CA ASN A 84 0.08 -36.88 19.24
C ASN A 84 -0.40 -36.30 17.91
N LEU A 85 -1.41 -35.42 17.96
CA LEU A 85 -1.90 -34.71 16.78
C LEU A 85 -0.84 -33.74 16.25
N GLN A 86 -0.17 -32.96 17.11
CA GLN A 86 0.92 -32.07 16.70
C GLN A 86 2.09 -32.82 16.10
N GLU A 87 2.46 -33.98 16.66
CA GLU A 87 3.49 -34.86 16.08
C GLU A 87 3.10 -35.37 14.70
N LEU A 88 1.85 -35.82 14.51
CA LEU A 88 1.35 -36.28 13.22
C LEU A 88 1.40 -35.14 12.18
N ILE A 89 0.91 -33.96 12.56
CA ILE A 89 0.96 -32.76 11.69
C ILE A 89 2.40 -32.43 11.31
N GLY A 90 3.33 -32.46 12.27
CA GLY A 90 4.75 -32.25 12.03
C GLY A 90 5.37 -33.26 11.06
N LYS A 91 5.01 -34.55 11.19
CA LYS A 91 5.44 -35.60 10.27
C LYS A 91 4.92 -35.39 8.86
N ILE A 92 3.62 -35.07 8.71
CA ILE A 92 3.00 -34.80 7.41
C ILE A 92 3.66 -33.57 6.74
N ALA A 93 3.82 -32.48 7.50
CA ALA A 93 4.46 -31.26 7.00
C ALA A 93 5.92 -31.49 6.59
N GLY A 94 6.67 -32.33 7.34
CA GLY A 94 8.05 -32.65 7.03
C GLY A 94 8.24 -33.62 5.85
N SER A 95 7.23 -34.41 5.54
CA SER A 95 7.26 -35.35 4.40
C SER A 95 6.79 -34.70 3.09
N SER A 96 6.19 -33.50 3.13
CA SER A 96 5.76 -32.79 1.93
C SER A 96 6.97 -32.25 1.18
N THR A 97 7.15 -32.69 -0.06
CA THR A 97 8.17 -32.18 -1.01
C THR A 97 7.61 -31.10 -1.94
N GLU A 98 6.33 -30.80 -1.84
CA GLU A 98 5.68 -29.82 -2.68
C GLU A 98 5.94 -28.38 -2.19
N GLU A 99 5.91 -27.44 -3.11
CA GLU A 99 6.03 -26.03 -2.82
C GLU A 99 4.87 -25.59 -1.90
N LYS A 100 5.23 -24.93 -0.79
CA LYS A 100 4.21 -24.46 0.17
C LYS A 100 3.37 -23.40 -0.47
N ALA A 101 2.06 -23.46 -0.25
CA ALA A 101 1.17 -22.37 -0.62
C ALA A 101 1.64 -21.05 0.00
N VAL A 102 1.61 -19.99 -0.81
CA VAL A 102 1.93 -18.65 -0.33
C VAL A 102 0.93 -18.26 0.76
N GLY A 103 1.44 -17.88 1.93
CA GLY A 103 0.58 -17.43 3.03
C GLY A 103 -0.24 -16.20 2.62
N ILE A 104 -1.41 -16.04 3.24
CA ILE A 104 -2.19 -14.81 3.08
C ILE A 104 -1.37 -13.66 3.63
N PRO A 105 -1.03 -12.64 2.82
CA PRO A 105 -0.22 -11.54 3.29
C PRO A 105 -1.02 -10.70 4.31
N VAL A 106 -0.36 -10.31 5.40
CA VAL A 106 -0.95 -9.51 6.48
C VAL A 106 -0.16 -8.22 6.63
N LEU A 107 -0.88 -7.11 6.85
CA LEU A 107 -0.23 -5.83 7.17
C LEU A 107 0.55 -5.94 8.49
N PRO A 108 1.80 -5.48 8.54
CA PRO A 108 2.59 -5.53 9.77
C PRO A 108 2.05 -4.54 10.83
N GLU A 109 2.04 -4.94 12.10
CA GLU A 109 1.66 -4.06 13.21
C GLU A 109 2.63 -2.89 13.37
N GLN A 110 3.93 -3.16 13.22
CA GLN A 110 4.98 -2.14 13.19
C GLN A 110 5.62 -2.15 11.81
N PHE A 111 5.35 -1.10 11.04
CA PHE A 111 5.81 -1.01 9.66
C PHE A 111 6.91 0.05 9.51
N ARG A 112 8.11 -0.37 9.07
CA ARG A 112 9.26 0.50 8.80
C ARG A 112 9.69 0.38 7.35
N VAL A 113 10.33 1.44 6.82
CA VAL A 113 10.76 1.49 5.41
C VAL A 113 11.62 0.30 4.98
N GLY A 114 12.53 -0.17 5.84
CA GLY A 114 13.36 -1.35 5.56
C GLY A 114 12.58 -2.66 5.36
N MET A 115 11.33 -2.73 5.81
CA MET A 115 10.48 -3.91 5.66
C MET A 115 9.81 -4.00 4.28
N LEU A 116 9.77 -2.91 3.51
CA LEU A 116 9.17 -2.89 2.17
C LEU A 116 9.73 -4.00 1.26
N LYS A 117 11.03 -4.27 1.34
CA LYS A 117 11.70 -5.31 0.55
C LYS A 117 11.17 -6.73 0.77
N ASN A 118 10.50 -6.98 1.89
CA ASN A 118 9.94 -8.30 2.25
C ASN A 118 8.62 -8.60 1.53
N TYR A 119 8.05 -7.62 0.82
CA TYR A 119 6.78 -7.74 0.13
C TYR A 119 6.99 -7.69 -1.37
N GLY A 120 6.19 -8.45 -2.12
CA GLY A 120 6.17 -8.38 -3.58
C GLY A 120 5.70 -6.99 -4.06
N ALA A 121 6.05 -6.61 -5.27
CA ALA A 121 5.55 -5.42 -5.95
C ALA A 121 4.62 -5.82 -7.09
N ALA A 122 3.52 -5.09 -7.26
CA ALA A 122 2.66 -5.29 -8.44
C ALA A 122 3.35 -4.75 -9.71
N GLU A 123 4.00 -3.60 -9.58
CA GLU A 123 4.79 -2.96 -10.65
C GLU A 123 6.11 -2.46 -10.07
N PRO A 124 7.20 -2.42 -10.88
CA PRO A 124 8.44 -1.78 -10.46
C PRO A 124 8.21 -0.29 -10.16
N ALA A 125 8.86 0.23 -9.13
CA ALA A 125 8.82 1.64 -8.77
C ALA A 125 10.22 2.12 -8.37
N ASP A 126 10.49 3.42 -8.60
CA ASP A 126 11.74 4.04 -8.18
C ASP A 126 11.72 4.39 -6.69
N VAL A 127 10.54 4.75 -6.18
CA VAL A 127 10.29 5.06 -4.78
C VAL A 127 9.01 4.37 -4.32
N TYR A 128 9.10 3.45 -3.38
CA TYR A 128 7.94 2.78 -2.81
C TYR A 128 7.33 3.60 -1.68
N LEU A 129 6.02 3.82 -1.73
CA LEU A 129 5.29 4.65 -0.76
C LEU A 129 4.71 3.83 0.40
N GLY A 130 4.42 2.55 0.17
CA GLY A 130 3.84 1.71 1.21
C GLY A 130 3.32 0.38 0.69
N LEU A 131 2.41 -0.21 1.46
CA LEU A 131 1.71 -1.45 1.10
C LEU A 131 0.25 -1.14 0.78
N GLU A 132 -0.24 -1.66 -0.34
CA GLU A 132 -1.66 -1.67 -0.66
C GLU A 132 -2.42 -2.48 0.41
N LYS A 133 -3.52 -1.94 0.96
CA LYS A 133 -4.15 -2.48 2.18
C LYS A 133 -4.88 -3.80 1.99
N GLN A 134 -5.35 -4.13 0.81
CA GLN A 134 -6.15 -5.34 0.57
C GLN A 134 -5.29 -6.55 0.17
N ARG A 135 -4.33 -6.33 -0.73
CA ARG A 135 -3.49 -7.39 -1.30
C ARG A 135 -2.09 -7.43 -0.72
N VAL A 136 -1.73 -6.41 0.06
CA VAL A 136 -0.47 -6.29 0.82
C VAL A 136 0.78 -6.46 -0.06
N TYR A 137 0.76 -5.87 -1.24
CA TYR A 137 1.96 -5.69 -2.06
C TYR A 137 2.47 -4.25 -1.96
N ARG A 138 3.77 -4.07 -2.17
CA ARG A 138 4.36 -2.74 -2.18
C ARG A 138 3.95 -1.97 -3.43
N ILE A 139 3.62 -0.70 -3.23
CA ILE A 139 3.22 0.22 -4.28
C ILE A 139 4.04 1.51 -4.17
N GLY A 140 4.37 2.13 -5.31
CA GLY A 140 5.20 3.32 -5.34
C GLY A 140 5.02 4.12 -6.62
N ILE A 141 5.97 5.01 -6.87
CA ILE A 141 6.00 5.93 -8.00
C ILE A 141 7.30 5.76 -8.80
N GLN A 142 7.25 6.15 -10.06
CA GLN A 142 8.42 6.35 -10.89
C GLN A 142 8.83 7.82 -10.89
N THR A 143 10.06 8.13 -11.26
CA THR A 143 10.51 9.53 -11.38
C THR A 143 9.71 10.32 -12.41
N THR A 144 9.10 9.64 -13.36
CA THR A 144 8.22 10.22 -14.38
C THR A 144 6.79 10.48 -13.91
N ASP A 145 6.40 10.04 -12.70
CA ASP A 145 5.11 10.36 -12.07
C ASP A 145 5.14 11.76 -11.40
N THR A 146 5.61 12.74 -12.12
CA THR A 146 6.00 14.10 -11.67
C THR A 146 5.13 15.18 -12.32
N PRO A 147 4.73 16.26 -11.64
CA PRO A 147 4.90 16.52 -10.21
C PRO A 147 4.07 15.58 -9.33
N PHE A 148 4.62 15.16 -8.18
CA PHE A 148 3.93 14.33 -7.20
C PHE A 148 3.55 15.14 -5.97
N LEU A 149 2.27 15.14 -5.60
CA LEU A 149 1.73 16.00 -4.56
C LEU A 149 1.36 15.22 -3.29
N ILE A 150 1.90 15.62 -2.14
CA ILE A 150 1.56 15.05 -0.82
C ILE A 150 0.77 16.08 -0.04
N ILE A 151 -0.50 15.79 0.22
CA ILE A 151 -1.42 16.70 0.90
C ILE A 151 -1.94 16.09 2.19
N GLY A 152 -2.04 16.89 3.21
CA GLY A 152 -2.66 16.49 4.46
C GLY A 152 -2.69 17.60 5.50
N PRO A 153 -3.51 17.47 6.54
CA PRO A 153 -3.54 18.41 7.66
C PRO A 153 -2.23 18.39 8.46
N VAL A 154 -2.13 19.24 9.45
CA VAL A 154 -1.00 19.23 10.41
C VAL A 154 -0.96 17.86 11.11
N ARG A 155 0.24 17.32 11.30
CA ARG A 155 0.48 16.01 11.96
C ARG A 155 -0.11 14.79 11.24
N SER A 156 -0.42 14.91 9.95
CA SER A 156 -0.90 13.76 9.13
C SER A 156 0.18 12.81 8.65
N GLY A 157 1.46 13.07 8.96
CA GLY A 157 2.57 12.21 8.53
C GLY A 157 3.29 12.66 7.26
N LYS A 158 3.04 13.88 6.73
CA LYS A 158 3.72 14.41 5.53
C LYS A 158 5.24 14.31 5.63
N SER A 159 5.83 14.86 6.69
CA SER A 159 7.28 14.87 6.89
C SER A 159 7.87 13.46 7.04
N ASN A 160 7.15 12.54 7.70
CA ASN A 160 7.55 11.13 7.73
C ASN A 160 7.57 10.51 6.32
N THR A 161 6.54 10.79 5.53
CA THR A 161 6.44 10.28 4.15
C THR A 161 7.58 10.82 3.28
N VAL A 162 7.85 12.12 3.35
CA VAL A 162 8.97 12.74 2.61
C VAL A 162 10.30 12.15 3.06
N ARG A 163 10.52 12.02 4.35
CA ARG A 163 11.76 11.42 4.91
C ARG A 163 11.95 9.97 4.43
N MET A 164 10.89 9.18 4.46
CA MET A 164 10.88 7.81 3.96
C MET A 164 11.21 7.73 2.46
N MET A 165 10.67 8.67 1.66
CA MET A 165 11.01 8.79 0.24
C MET A 165 12.47 9.18 0.04
N LEU A 166 12.95 10.20 0.73
CA LEU A 166 14.34 10.66 0.69
C LEU A 166 15.34 9.53 1.01
N GLN A 167 15.06 8.71 2.04
CA GLN A 167 15.90 7.55 2.37
C GLN A 167 16.04 6.55 1.22
N GLN A 168 14.98 6.38 0.42
CA GLN A 168 15.01 5.51 -0.75
C GLN A 168 15.69 6.16 -1.96
N MET A 169 15.67 7.49 -2.05
CA MET A 169 16.27 8.25 -3.15
C MET A 169 17.77 8.56 -2.95
N LEU A 170 18.41 8.13 -1.85
CA LEU A 170 19.83 8.40 -1.61
C LEU A 170 20.78 7.82 -2.68
N HIS A 171 20.31 6.96 -3.55
CA HIS A 171 21.04 6.46 -4.71
C HIS A 171 20.84 7.31 -5.99
N PHE A 172 20.00 8.37 -5.94
CA PHE A 172 19.83 9.29 -7.05
C PHE A 172 21.09 10.13 -7.24
N GLU A 173 21.30 10.61 -8.45
CA GLU A 173 22.47 11.44 -8.77
C GLU A 173 22.48 12.73 -7.95
N LYS A 174 21.34 13.42 -7.87
CA LYS A 174 21.18 14.60 -7.04
C LYS A 174 19.77 14.82 -6.55
N ILE A 175 19.66 15.36 -5.34
CA ILE A 175 18.40 15.69 -4.69
C ILE A 175 18.47 17.14 -4.19
N TYR A 176 17.52 17.97 -4.60
CA TYR A 176 17.35 19.34 -4.12
C TYR A 176 16.24 19.38 -3.09
N VAL A 177 16.51 19.86 -1.88
CA VAL A 177 15.55 19.90 -0.78
C VAL A 177 15.30 21.34 -0.35
N PHE A 178 14.07 21.80 -0.52
CA PHE A 178 13.59 23.10 -0.06
C PHE A 178 12.85 22.92 1.26
N ASP A 179 13.45 23.41 2.34
CA ASP A 179 12.89 23.33 3.71
C ASP A 179 13.39 24.52 4.56
N ALA A 180 13.17 25.73 4.06
CA ALA A 180 13.79 26.96 4.59
C ALA A 180 13.20 27.44 5.92
N LYS A 181 12.04 26.92 6.38
CA LYS A 181 11.39 27.39 7.61
C LYS A 181 11.15 26.30 8.65
N THR A 182 10.80 25.09 8.21
CA THR A 182 10.47 24.02 9.16
C THR A 182 11.69 23.30 9.69
N TYR A 183 12.77 23.26 8.91
CA TYR A 183 14.03 22.55 9.22
C TYR A 183 13.84 21.06 9.59
N GLU A 184 12.71 20.48 9.24
CA GLU A 184 12.37 19.09 9.56
C GLU A 184 13.24 18.07 8.82
N LEU A 185 13.82 18.47 7.67
CA LEU A 185 14.68 17.65 6.82
C LEU A 185 16.15 18.06 6.88
N GLN A 186 16.55 18.89 7.85
CA GLN A 186 17.91 19.44 7.92
C GLN A 186 19.00 18.36 8.05
N ASP A 187 18.68 17.23 8.67
CA ASP A 187 19.60 16.10 8.80
C ASP A 187 19.98 15.44 7.47
N MET A 188 19.23 15.73 6.38
CA MET A 188 19.56 15.24 5.04
C MET A 188 20.78 15.94 4.42
N GLN A 189 21.21 17.09 4.94
CA GLN A 189 22.43 17.79 4.50
C GLN A 189 23.72 16.98 4.63
N LYS A 190 23.71 15.93 5.45
CA LYS A 190 24.89 15.06 5.64
C LYS A 190 25.23 14.20 4.42
N TYR A 191 24.32 14.07 3.43
CA TYR A 191 24.53 13.27 2.23
C TYR A 191 25.06 14.15 1.10
N GLU A 192 26.12 13.68 0.44
CA GLU A 192 26.85 14.44 -0.60
C GLU A 192 26.00 14.79 -1.82
N ASN A 193 25.07 13.93 -2.16
CA ASN A 193 24.16 14.14 -3.30
C ASN A 193 22.91 14.97 -2.93
N VAL A 194 22.82 15.49 -1.70
CA VAL A 194 21.70 16.33 -1.25
C VAL A 194 22.13 17.80 -1.19
N MET A 195 21.51 18.63 -2.02
CA MET A 195 21.59 20.07 -1.93
C MET A 195 20.40 20.60 -1.11
N TYR A 196 20.65 21.01 0.11
CA TYR A 196 19.64 21.62 0.97
C TYR A 196 19.58 23.13 0.74
N VAL A 197 18.47 23.59 0.15
CA VAL A 197 18.28 24.96 -0.33
C VAL A 197 17.54 25.78 0.75
N ASP A 198 18.31 26.51 1.53
CA ASP A 198 17.84 27.31 2.68
C ASP A 198 18.20 28.80 2.61
N ASN A 199 18.93 29.23 1.58
CA ASN A 199 19.36 30.60 1.39
C ASN A 199 19.38 30.99 -0.10
N PRO A 200 19.46 32.30 -0.43
CA PRO A 200 19.40 32.80 -1.79
C PRO A 200 20.54 32.27 -2.69
N ASP A 201 21.77 32.16 -2.19
CA ASP A 201 22.92 31.72 -2.99
C ASP A 201 22.72 30.27 -3.46
N LYS A 202 22.22 29.40 -2.57
CA LYS A 202 21.87 28.02 -2.93
C LYS A 202 20.66 27.95 -3.85
N LEU A 203 19.70 28.87 -3.72
CA LEU A 203 18.56 28.97 -4.63
C LEU A 203 19.01 29.29 -6.05
N ASP A 204 19.89 30.28 -6.22
CA ASP A 204 20.39 30.68 -7.54
C ASP A 204 21.20 29.55 -8.17
N ARG A 205 22.09 28.92 -7.41
CA ARG A 205 22.82 27.75 -7.88
C ARG A 205 21.88 26.59 -8.27
N CYS A 206 20.83 26.32 -7.50
CA CYS A 206 19.84 25.29 -7.82
C CYS A 206 19.10 25.63 -9.14
N LYS A 207 18.76 26.90 -9.38
CA LYS A 207 18.16 27.36 -10.63
C LYS A 207 19.04 27.07 -11.82
N GLU A 208 20.33 27.47 -11.75
CA GLU A 208 21.31 27.26 -12.83
C GLU A 208 21.45 25.76 -13.13
N GLU A 209 21.73 24.93 -12.12
CA GLU A 209 21.89 23.49 -12.30
C GLU A 209 20.64 22.81 -12.88
N LEU A 210 19.43 23.18 -12.46
CA LEU A 210 18.19 22.63 -13.00
C LEU A 210 17.90 23.12 -14.43
N MET A 211 18.26 24.34 -14.77
CA MET A 211 18.12 24.86 -16.15
C MET A 211 19.02 24.07 -17.09
N ASP A 212 20.30 23.96 -16.79
CA ASP A 212 21.28 23.25 -17.61
C ASP A 212 20.86 21.77 -17.79
N LEU A 213 20.52 21.10 -16.70
CA LEU A 213 20.07 19.71 -16.73
C LEU A 213 18.80 19.50 -17.57
N THR A 214 17.83 20.41 -17.49
CA THR A 214 16.59 20.29 -18.27
C THR A 214 16.81 20.56 -19.75
N GLU A 215 17.74 21.44 -20.10
CA GLU A 215 18.12 21.73 -21.49
C GLU A 215 18.86 20.53 -22.12
N GLU A 216 19.88 20.01 -21.44
CA GLU A 216 20.60 18.79 -21.83
C GLU A 216 19.65 17.62 -22.07
N ARG A 217 18.75 17.33 -21.13
CA ARG A 217 17.78 16.23 -21.28
C ARG A 217 16.83 16.41 -22.46
N ARG A 218 16.47 17.64 -22.80
CA ARG A 218 15.62 17.93 -23.97
C ARG A 218 16.36 17.68 -25.25
N GLU A 219 17.64 18.13 -25.35
CA GLU A 219 18.50 17.89 -26.50
C GLU A 219 18.71 16.39 -26.68
N ASP A 220 19.05 15.66 -25.64
CA ASP A 220 19.21 14.20 -25.67
C ASP A 220 17.92 13.48 -26.09
N CYS A 221 16.78 13.93 -25.58
CA CYS A 221 15.51 13.35 -25.99
C CYS A 221 15.24 13.55 -27.51
N GLN A 222 15.59 14.70 -28.04
CA GLN A 222 15.43 14.96 -29.45
C GLN A 222 16.42 14.12 -30.33
N ALA A 223 17.65 13.96 -29.85
CA ALA A 223 18.69 13.24 -30.55
C ALA A 223 18.58 11.71 -30.42
N GLU A 224 18.29 11.19 -29.23
CA GLU A 224 18.53 9.78 -28.89
C GLU A 224 17.26 8.98 -28.56
N ARG A 225 16.09 9.61 -28.44
CA ARG A 225 14.85 8.90 -28.04
C ARG A 225 14.51 7.72 -28.94
N GLY A 226 14.72 7.84 -30.26
CA GLY A 226 14.36 6.83 -31.26
C GLY A 226 12.85 6.50 -31.21
N ASN A 227 12.51 5.21 -31.11
CA ASN A 227 11.12 4.74 -31.07
C ASN A 227 10.51 4.72 -29.63
N ARG A 228 11.26 5.13 -28.61
CA ARG A 228 10.75 5.19 -27.22
C ARG A 228 9.76 6.34 -27.07
N THR A 229 8.77 6.18 -26.20
CA THR A 229 7.96 7.32 -25.76
C THR A 229 8.82 8.29 -24.93
N VAL A 230 8.38 9.54 -24.79
CA VAL A 230 9.07 10.54 -23.97
C VAL A 230 9.25 10.05 -22.53
N THR A 231 8.19 9.47 -21.96
CA THR A 231 8.21 8.90 -20.60
C THR A 231 9.20 7.73 -20.48
N GLN A 232 9.25 6.84 -21.46
CA GLN A 232 10.21 5.72 -21.47
C GLN A 232 11.66 6.21 -21.60
N PHE A 233 11.89 7.26 -22.38
CA PHE A 233 13.21 7.85 -22.52
C PHE A 233 13.66 8.45 -21.19
N TYR A 234 12.92 9.39 -20.63
CA TYR A 234 13.28 10.04 -19.36
C TYR A 234 13.35 9.07 -18.19
N GLY A 235 12.48 8.05 -18.15
CA GLY A 235 12.53 7.00 -17.13
C GLY A 235 13.79 6.13 -17.17
N SER A 236 14.53 6.12 -18.29
CA SER A 236 15.79 5.38 -18.45
C SER A 236 17.03 6.18 -18.08
N LEU A 237 16.92 7.50 -17.87
CA LEU A 237 18.04 8.37 -17.51
C LEU A 237 18.38 8.27 -16.02
N GLU A 238 19.51 8.88 -15.67
CA GLU A 238 19.91 9.10 -14.28
C GLU A 238 18.81 9.84 -13.49
N LYS A 239 18.68 9.52 -12.23
CA LYS A 239 17.55 9.98 -11.43
C LYS A 239 17.91 11.19 -10.60
N TYR A 240 17.06 12.20 -10.70
CA TYR A 240 17.13 13.44 -9.93
C TYR A 240 15.80 13.71 -9.24
N ALA A 241 15.83 14.40 -8.12
CA ALA A 241 14.61 14.80 -7.43
C ALA A 241 14.70 16.24 -6.90
N VAL A 242 13.55 16.91 -6.88
CA VAL A 242 13.33 18.17 -6.18
C VAL A 242 12.24 17.96 -5.15
N VAL A 243 12.52 18.23 -3.88
CA VAL A 243 11.60 18.03 -2.77
C VAL A 243 11.28 19.39 -2.14
N ILE A 244 10.02 19.78 -2.16
CA ILE A 244 9.52 21.01 -1.57
C ILE A 244 8.73 20.64 -0.33
N ASN A 245 9.32 20.88 0.86
CA ASN A 245 8.67 20.64 2.13
C ASN A 245 7.87 21.88 2.55
N GLU A 246 6.54 21.77 2.50
CA GLU A 246 5.51 22.77 2.74
C GLU A 246 5.49 23.93 1.71
N LEU A 247 4.55 23.83 0.79
CA LEU A 247 4.36 24.77 -0.33
C LEU A 247 4.18 26.23 0.12
N SER A 248 3.48 26.48 1.22
CA SER A 248 3.27 27.85 1.73
C SER A 248 4.58 28.54 2.11
N ASP A 249 5.51 27.78 2.66
CA ASP A 249 6.82 28.27 3.05
C ASP A 249 7.73 28.48 1.85
N PHE A 250 7.66 27.55 0.90
CA PHE A 250 8.36 27.66 -0.38
C PHE A 250 7.94 28.92 -1.15
N VAL A 251 6.61 29.17 -1.30
CA VAL A 251 6.10 30.39 -1.96
C VAL A 251 6.67 31.64 -1.32
N SER A 252 6.72 31.67 0.01
CA SER A 252 7.29 32.81 0.74
C SER A 252 8.80 32.95 0.55
N PHE A 253 9.52 31.82 0.48
CA PHE A 253 10.97 31.78 0.31
C PHE A 253 11.40 32.27 -1.07
N ILE A 254 10.72 31.83 -2.14
CA ILE A 254 11.00 32.25 -3.53
C ILE A 254 10.30 33.55 -3.92
N ASN A 255 9.47 34.14 -3.04
CA ASN A 255 8.62 35.30 -3.32
C ASN A 255 7.70 35.06 -4.54
N ASP A 256 7.16 33.85 -4.68
CA ASP A 256 6.32 33.36 -5.83
C ASP A 256 6.97 33.66 -7.20
N ASP A 257 8.29 33.54 -7.28
CA ASP A 257 9.07 33.81 -8.49
C ASP A 257 8.61 32.92 -9.65
N LYS A 258 8.06 33.57 -10.70
CA LYS A 258 7.58 32.91 -11.90
C LYS A 258 8.67 32.11 -12.60
N ASN A 259 9.91 32.58 -12.60
CA ASN A 259 11.02 31.90 -13.24
C ASN A 259 11.32 30.58 -12.55
N MET A 260 11.39 30.57 -11.21
CA MET A 260 11.59 29.34 -10.44
C MET A 260 10.48 28.33 -10.68
N ILE A 261 9.23 28.77 -10.73
CA ILE A 261 8.08 27.88 -11.02
C ILE A 261 8.15 27.29 -12.43
N GLN A 262 8.62 28.09 -13.42
CA GLN A 262 8.84 27.61 -14.78
C GLN A 262 9.96 26.55 -14.82
N ILE A 263 11.07 26.77 -14.11
CA ILE A 263 12.19 25.81 -13.99
C ILE A 263 11.69 24.49 -13.42
N LEU A 264 10.92 24.53 -12.33
CA LEU A 264 10.34 23.31 -11.73
C LEU A 264 9.35 22.60 -12.67
N GLY A 265 8.57 23.35 -13.42
CA GLY A 265 7.69 22.80 -14.44
C GLY A 265 8.48 22.10 -15.56
N ASN A 266 9.57 22.70 -16.01
CA ASN A 266 10.48 22.11 -17.00
C ASN A 266 11.18 20.87 -16.45
N ALA A 267 11.61 20.88 -15.18
CA ALA A 267 12.20 19.73 -14.49
C ALA A 267 11.23 18.54 -14.49
N ALA A 268 9.97 18.78 -14.12
CA ALA A 268 8.93 17.76 -14.16
C ALA A 268 8.72 17.22 -15.60
N ASP A 269 8.65 18.10 -16.60
CA ASP A 269 8.45 17.72 -18.02
C ASP A 269 9.62 16.89 -18.59
N THR A 270 10.80 16.91 -17.95
CA THR A 270 11.99 16.14 -18.32
C THR A 270 12.30 14.95 -17.40
N GLY A 271 11.31 14.47 -16.66
CA GLY A 271 11.41 13.26 -15.84
C GLY A 271 12.24 13.42 -14.55
N ILE A 272 12.46 14.66 -14.10
CA ILE A 272 12.97 14.92 -12.75
C ILE A 272 11.80 14.85 -11.78
N LEU A 273 11.93 14.06 -10.73
CA LEU A 273 10.85 13.87 -9.75
C LEU A 273 10.69 15.13 -8.86
N VAL A 274 9.63 15.90 -9.09
CA VAL A 274 9.29 17.07 -8.28
C VAL A 274 8.23 16.66 -7.26
N ILE A 275 8.60 16.61 -5.98
CA ILE A 275 7.71 16.29 -4.86
C ILE A 275 7.29 17.58 -4.18
N LEU A 276 5.98 17.79 -4.08
CA LEU A 276 5.39 18.96 -3.47
C LEU A 276 4.61 18.54 -2.23
N THR A 277 4.91 19.10 -1.06
CA THR A 277 4.05 18.87 0.12
C THR A 277 3.28 20.11 0.49
N GLY A 278 2.08 19.95 1.01
CA GLY A 278 1.27 21.07 1.40
C GLY A 278 0.18 20.73 2.40
N HIS A 279 -0.22 21.76 3.15
CA HIS A 279 -1.38 21.67 4.01
C HIS A 279 -2.65 21.82 3.17
N SER A 280 -3.61 20.89 3.33
CA SER A 280 -4.86 20.88 2.57
C SER A 280 -5.66 22.18 2.59
N ALA A 281 -5.63 22.92 3.72
CA ALA A 281 -6.32 24.21 3.85
C ALA A 281 -5.56 25.40 3.21
N HIS A 282 -4.27 25.27 2.93
CA HIS A 282 -3.41 26.36 2.46
C HIS A 282 -2.83 26.12 1.07
N MET A 283 -3.48 25.27 0.27
CA MET A 283 -3.02 25.01 -1.09
C MET A 283 -3.09 26.26 -1.95
N PRO A 284 -2.05 26.57 -2.73
CA PRO A 284 -2.04 27.72 -3.61
C PRO A 284 -3.12 27.56 -4.72
N VAL A 285 -3.93 28.59 -4.91
CA VAL A 285 -5.08 28.55 -5.82
C VAL A 285 -4.92 29.48 -7.03
N ARG A 286 -4.32 30.66 -6.85
CA ARG A 286 -4.28 31.73 -7.84
C ARG A 286 -2.91 32.30 -8.16
N ASN A 287 -1.86 31.89 -7.46
CA ASN A 287 -0.49 32.34 -7.64
C ASN A 287 0.25 31.50 -8.70
N GLU A 288 1.52 31.83 -9.00
CA GLU A 288 2.33 31.09 -9.98
C GLU A 288 2.52 29.63 -9.54
N THR A 289 2.75 29.38 -8.27
CA THR A 289 2.89 28.01 -7.70
C THR A 289 1.65 27.14 -7.95
N ALA A 290 0.45 27.75 -8.01
CA ALA A 290 -0.77 27.03 -8.33
C ALA A 290 -0.75 26.35 -9.72
N LYS A 291 0.04 26.89 -10.66
CA LYS A 291 0.21 26.28 -12.00
C LYS A 291 0.95 24.94 -11.89
N LEU A 292 1.97 24.88 -11.04
CA LEU A 292 2.72 23.64 -10.79
C LEU A 292 1.85 22.60 -10.07
N VAL A 293 1.10 23.02 -9.06
CA VAL A 293 0.15 22.14 -8.34
C VAL A 293 -0.93 21.57 -9.28
N LYS A 294 -1.44 22.37 -10.21
CA LYS A 294 -2.44 21.92 -11.18
C LYS A 294 -1.91 20.94 -12.23
N LYS A 295 -0.60 20.90 -12.44
CA LYS A 295 0.04 19.90 -13.30
C LYS A 295 0.13 18.51 -12.62
N ALA A 296 -0.01 18.43 -11.29
CA ALA A 296 0.11 17.18 -10.56
C ALA A 296 -1.09 16.27 -10.84
N GLU A 297 -0.86 15.21 -11.58
CA GLU A 297 -1.84 14.16 -11.89
C GLU A 297 -1.74 12.98 -10.89
N ASN A 298 -0.65 12.95 -10.11
CA ASN A 298 -0.37 11.91 -9.14
C ASN A 298 -0.15 12.53 -7.75
N GLY A 299 -0.54 11.81 -6.70
CA GLY A 299 -0.30 12.29 -5.35
C GLY A 299 -0.82 11.38 -4.25
N LEU A 300 -0.50 11.76 -3.03
CA LEU A 300 -0.84 11.06 -1.80
C LEU A 300 -1.63 11.98 -0.87
N LEU A 301 -2.83 11.54 -0.51
CA LEU A 301 -3.67 12.22 0.47
C LEU A 301 -3.50 11.55 1.83
N LEU A 302 -3.14 12.35 2.84
CA LEU A 302 -2.95 11.94 4.22
C LEU A 302 -4.04 12.56 5.08
N GLY A 303 -4.89 11.73 5.68
CA GLY A 303 -6.07 12.20 6.42
C GLY A 303 -7.16 12.77 5.49
N ASP A 304 -8.03 13.62 6.04
CA ASP A 304 -9.08 14.27 5.25
C ASP A 304 -8.48 15.44 4.44
N PRO A 305 -8.52 15.39 3.10
CA PRO A 305 -7.98 16.46 2.25
C PRO A 305 -8.83 17.74 2.29
N GLY A 306 -10.06 17.68 2.84
CA GLY A 306 -11.00 18.79 2.85
C GLY A 306 -11.47 19.21 1.45
N ILE A 307 -12.05 20.42 1.36
CA ILE A 307 -12.68 20.95 0.12
C ILE A 307 -11.64 21.35 -0.95
N ASN A 308 -10.41 21.63 -0.55
CA ASN A 308 -9.36 22.21 -1.39
C ASN A 308 -8.41 21.19 -2.02
N SER A 309 -8.77 19.90 -2.05
CA SER A 309 -7.95 18.90 -2.73
C SER A 309 -7.91 19.19 -4.24
N PRO A 310 -6.73 19.22 -4.88
CA PRO A 310 -6.60 19.34 -6.33
C PRO A 310 -7.06 18.05 -7.05
N PHE A 311 -7.15 16.94 -6.33
CA PHE A 311 -7.65 15.68 -6.88
C PHE A 311 -9.17 15.60 -6.78
N PRO A 312 -9.83 14.85 -7.70
CA PRO A 312 -11.26 14.65 -7.63
C PRO A 312 -11.67 14.13 -6.25
N THR A 313 -12.67 14.78 -5.65
CA THR A 313 -13.21 14.31 -4.36
C THR A 313 -13.82 12.93 -4.55
N PHE A 314 -13.34 11.96 -3.78
CA PHE A 314 -13.82 10.60 -3.80
C PHE A 314 -15.13 10.49 -3.02
N ARG A 315 -16.25 10.87 -3.62
CA ARG A 315 -17.56 10.65 -3.01
C ARG A 315 -17.77 9.16 -2.80
N GLY A 316 -18.01 8.76 -1.55
CA GLY A 316 -18.30 7.37 -1.16
C GLY A 316 -17.11 6.44 -1.04
N LYS A 317 -15.86 6.92 -1.07
CA LYS A 317 -14.67 6.13 -0.76
C LYS A 317 -14.22 6.33 0.69
N GLU A 318 -13.62 5.29 1.24
CA GLU A 318 -12.98 5.36 2.55
C GLU A 318 -11.83 6.37 2.50
N LEU A 319 -11.78 7.26 3.49
CA LEU A 319 -10.65 8.17 3.70
C LEU A 319 -9.64 7.51 4.66
N PRO A 320 -8.37 7.95 4.65
CA PRO A 320 -7.41 7.51 5.65
C PRO A 320 -7.90 7.85 7.05
N ASP A 321 -8.05 6.83 7.88
CA ASP A 321 -8.58 6.92 9.25
C ASP A 321 -7.48 6.95 10.33
N CYS A 322 -6.24 6.69 9.95
CA CYS A 322 -5.07 6.79 10.82
C CYS A 322 -3.87 7.46 10.11
N VAL A 323 -2.92 7.94 10.92
CA VAL A 323 -1.72 8.66 10.44
C VAL A 323 -0.81 7.78 9.57
N GLU A 324 -0.92 6.47 9.71
CA GLU A 324 -0.11 5.51 8.94
C GLU A 324 -0.77 5.13 7.60
N ASP A 325 -1.99 5.59 7.33
CA ASP A 325 -2.69 5.32 6.08
C ASP A 325 -2.69 6.54 5.16
N GLY A 326 -2.65 6.27 3.87
CA GLY A 326 -2.75 7.30 2.84
C GLY A 326 -3.57 6.82 1.65
N LEU A 327 -4.20 7.75 0.96
CA LEU A 327 -4.90 7.47 -0.28
C LEU A 327 -4.02 7.91 -1.45
N LEU A 328 -3.38 6.95 -2.10
CA LEU A 328 -2.56 7.17 -3.28
C LEU A 328 -3.45 7.35 -4.51
N TYR A 329 -3.27 8.46 -5.21
CA TYR A 329 -3.93 8.78 -6.46
C TYR A 329 -2.94 8.70 -7.61
N GLN A 330 -3.17 7.79 -8.56
CA GLN A 330 -2.33 7.59 -9.74
C GLN A 330 -3.17 7.17 -10.94
N LYS A 331 -2.85 7.65 -12.14
CA LYS A 331 -3.50 7.24 -13.40
C LYS A 331 -5.04 7.27 -13.32
N GLY A 332 -5.59 8.27 -12.63
CA GLY A 332 -7.05 8.45 -12.48
C GLY A 332 -7.72 7.48 -11.48
N SER A 333 -6.96 6.63 -10.79
CA SER A 333 -7.46 5.71 -9.76
C SER A 333 -6.91 6.06 -8.37
N SER A 334 -7.56 5.58 -7.33
CA SER A 334 -7.11 5.75 -5.95
C SER A 334 -7.00 4.41 -5.25
N THR A 335 -5.94 4.27 -4.45
CA THR A 335 -5.62 3.06 -3.71
C THR A 335 -5.27 3.41 -2.28
N MET A 336 -5.90 2.74 -1.31
CA MET A 336 -5.55 2.90 0.10
C MET A 336 -4.26 2.15 0.40
N ILE A 337 -3.30 2.85 1.00
CA ILE A 337 -1.99 2.28 1.32
C ILE A 337 -1.65 2.47 2.80
N ARG A 338 -0.88 1.52 3.36
CA ARG A 338 -0.22 1.65 4.64
C ARG A 338 1.19 2.20 4.41
N ILE A 339 1.52 3.33 5.04
CA ILE A 339 2.80 4.04 4.89
C ILE A 339 3.76 3.60 6.00
N PRO A 340 5.02 3.26 5.69
CA PRO A 340 5.99 2.90 6.70
C PRO A 340 6.50 4.11 7.49
N LYS A 341 7.00 3.87 8.69
CA LYS A 341 7.80 4.83 9.44
C LYS A 341 9.22 4.89 8.85
N ALA A 342 9.70 6.11 8.70
CA ALA A 342 11.07 6.41 8.26
C ALA A 342 12.12 5.94 9.24
#